data_24b849652cb557b64afa88f9e06810a3
#
_entry.id   24b849652cb557b64afa88f9e06810a3
#
_cell.length_a   1.000
_cell.length_b   1.000
_cell.length_c   1.000
_cell.angle_alpha   90.00
_cell.angle_beta   90.00
_cell.angle_gamma   90.00
#
_symmetry.space_group_name_H-M   'P 1'
#
loop_
_entity.id
_entity.type
_entity.pdbx_description
1 polymer ?
#
loop_
_entity_poly.entity_id
_entity_poly.type
_entity_poly.pdbx_seq_one_letter_code
_entity_poly.pdbx_strand_id
1 'polypeptide(L)'
;TSVIVDDGVPKNNIVNPVVTTPTAYTATDMSATAGESVVMTYKMLGQDNKETRATALLFTPKTVPPAKGWPIVVWAHGTTGVADICAPSKSSMDPDVKSMINELLSAGYVVIAPDYEGLGEPSGTEAHPYLNLKSEAFSITDAVVATRDYLTKQGKSVSKNWVTVGHSQGGHAALGAGEYQSRAQLDYKGTVAIAPASNLKTILQVGAASVADLPATQQVATYNSLNNYAALT
;
A
#
# COMPACT_ATOMS: atom_id res chain seq x y z
N THR A 1 23.78 -20.87 -18.91
CA THR A 1 23.81 -20.71 -17.45
C THR A 1 23.45 -19.28 -17.12
N SER A 2 22.19 -19.03 -16.70
CA SER A 2 21.81 -17.72 -16.17
C SER A 2 22.55 -17.50 -14.85
N VAL A 3 23.36 -16.47 -14.79
CA VAL A 3 23.95 -16.01 -13.53
C VAL A 3 22.80 -15.43 -12.70
N ILE A 4 22.46 -16.10 -11.60
CA ILE A 4 21.54 -15.54 -10.59
C ILE A 4 22.36 -14.46 -9.88
N VAL A 5 22.09 -13.21 -10.21
CA VAL A 5 22.63 -12.06 -9.47
C VAL A 5 21.80 -11.94 -8.21
N ASP A 6 22.42 -12.10 -7.04
CA ASP A 6 21.79 -11.77 -5.77
C ASP A 6 21.60 -10.25 -5.74
N ASP A 7 20.36 -9.81 -5.71
CA ASP A 7 19.98 -8.39 -5.65
C ASP A 7 20.01 -7.81 -4.23
N GLY A 8 20.43 -8.62 -3.23
CA GLY A 8 20.49 -8.21 -1.83
C GLY A 8 19.13 -8.01 -1.17
N VAL A 9 18.03 -8.29 -1.86
CA VAL A 9 16.67 -8.16 -1.33
C VAL A 9 16.29 -9.44 -0.58
N PRO A 10 15.95 -9.37 0.73
CA PRO A 10 15.54 -10.56 1.49
C PRO A 10 14.23 -11.09 0.90
N LYS A 11 14.26 -12.36 0.45
CA LYS A 11 13.07 -13.02 -0.11
C LYS A 11 12.04 -13.30 0.98
N ASN A 12 10.76 -13.20 0.63
CA ASN A 12 9.69 -13.54 1.55
C ASN A 12 9.72 -15.05 1.83
N ASN A 13 9.97 -15.42 3.09
CA ASN A 13 9.93 -16.77 3.60
C ASN A 13 8.93 -16.92 4.77
N ILE A 14 8.01 -15.98 4.90
CA ILE A 14 7.03 -15.92 5.98
C ILE A 14 6.05 -17.09 5.85
N VAL A 15 5.96 -17.88 6.89
CA VAL A 15 5.04 -19.01 6.98
C VAL A 15 3.70 -18.53 7.57
N ASN A 16 2.59 -18.99 6.97
CA ASN A 16 1.24 -18.56 7.36
C ASN A 16 1.15 -17.02 7.44
N PRO A 17 1.26 -16.33 6.30
CA PRO A 17 1.37 -14.88 6.27
C PRO A 17 0.09 -14.17 6.73
N VAL A 18 -1.07 -14.79 6.67
CA VAL A 18 -2.34 -14.24 7.20
C VAL A 18 -2.49 -14.64 8.67
N VAL A 19 -2.64 -13.64 9.54
CA VAL A 19 -2.60 -13.84 11.01
C VAL A 19 -3.90 -14.43 11.52
N THR A 20 -5.03 -13.88 11.10
CA THR A 20 -6.37 -14.29 11.51
C THR A 20 -7.30 -14.28 10.30
N THR A 21 -8.46 -14.93 10.42
CA THR A 21 -9.50 -14.81 9.40
C THR A 21 -9.81 -13.33 9.15
N PRO A 22 -9.71 -12.86 7.91
CA PRO A 22 -10.05 -11.48 7.55
C PRO A 22 -11.48 -11.12 7.96
N THR A 23 -11.68 -9.88 8.39
CA THR A 23 -12.98 -9.37 8.83
C THR A 23 -13.61 -8.47 7.77
N ALA A 24 -14.94 -8.39 7.73
CA ALA A 24 -15.62 -7.55 6.75
C ALA A 24 -15.20 -6.07 6.88
N TYR A 25 -14.88 -5.43 5.76
CA TYR A 25 -14.72 -3.98 5.68
C TYR A 25 -16.08 -3.35 5.40
N THR A 26 -16.60 -2.61 6.36
CA THR A 26 -17.96 -2.05 6.30
C THR A 26 -18.01 -0.53 6.23
N ALA A 27 -16.86 0.14 6.36
CA ALA A 27 -16.80 1.61 6.35
C ALA A 27 -17.15 2.21 4.97
N THR A 28 -17.02 1.43 3.90
CA THR A 28 -17.43 1.81 2.54
C THR A 28 -18.13 0.63 1.88
N ASP A 29 -19.30 0.87 1.30
CA ASP A 29 -20.01 -0.14 0.53
C ASP A 29 -19.32 -0.36 -0.83
N MET A 30 -18.77 -1.56 -1.01
CA MET A 30 -18.13 -2.05 -2.23
C MET A 30 -18.95 -3.17 -2.91
N SER A 31 -20.13 -3.47 -2.40
CA SER A 31 -20.95 -4.63 -2.83
C SER A 31 -21.36 -4.61 -4.30
N ALA A 32 -21.34 -3.47 -4.96
CA ALA A 32 -21.65 -3.39 -6.39
C ALA A 32 -20.65 -4.19 -7.25
N THR A 33 -19.35 -4.16 -6.92
CA THR A 33 -18.27 -4.71 -7.75
C THR A 33 -17.42 -5.75 -7.03
N ALA A 34 -17.33 -5.67 -5.69
CA ALA A 34 -16.56 -6.61 -4.89
C ALA A 34 -17.33 -7.89 -4.58
N GLY A 35 -16.73 -9.04 -4.87
CA GLY A 35 -17.19 -10.34 -4.39
C GLY A 35 -16.84 -10.55 -2.91
N GLU A 36 -15.72 -10.00 -2.48
CA GLU A 36 -15.26 -9.95 -1.08
C GLU A 36 -14.66 -8.58 -0.80
N SER A 37 -14.93 -8.04 0.38
CA SER A 37 -14.44 -6.75 0.86
C SER A 37 -14.08 -6.91 2.32
N VAL A 38 -12.78 -7.03 2.63
CA VAL A 38 -12.30 -7.39 3.97
C VAL A 38 -11.07 -6.60 4.39
N VAL A 39 -10.86 -6.54 5.70
CA VAL A 39 -9.60 -6.14 6.33
C VAL A 39 -8.82 -7.40 6.65
N MET A 40 -7.62 -7.51 6.12
CA MET A 40 -6.69 -8.62 6.34
C MET A 40 -5.54 -8.17 7.22
N THR A 41 -5.26 -8.89 8.31
CA THR A 41 -4.04 -8.73 9.09
C THR A 41 -3.01 -9.74 8.59
N TYR A 42 -1.84 -9.27 8.20
CA TYR A 42 -0.78 -10.08 7.64
C TYR A 42 0.57 -9.81 8.30
N LYS A 43 1.47 -10.78 8.16
CA LYS A 43 2.85 -10.67 8.60
C LYS A 43 3.71 -10.05 7.53
N MET A 44 4.64 -9.19 7.94
CA MET A 44 5.61 -8.55 7.07
C MET A 44 6.98 -8.43 7.75
N LEU A 45 8.01 -8.17 6.98
CA LEU A 45 9.31 -7.77 7.50
C LEU A 45 9.29 -6.26 7.74
N GLY A 46 9.50 -5.84 8.98
CA GLY A 46 9.53 -4.43 9.37
C GLY A 46 10.84 -3.74 9.04
N GLN A 47 10.89 -2.44 9.29
CA GLN A 47 12.07 -1.59 9.06
C GLN A 47 13.32 -2.05 9.84
N ASP A 48 13.13 -2.68 10.98
CA ASP A 48 14.20 -3.20 11.86
C ASP A 48 14.66 -4.63 11.48
N ASN A 49 14.19 -5.15 10.34
CA ASN A 49 14.40 -6.51 9.84
C ASN A 49 13.83 -7.62 10.74
N LYS A 50 12.81 -7.31 11.55
CA LYS A 50 12.05 -8.30 12.30
C LYS A 50 10.68 -8.51 11.70
N GLU A 51 10.11 -9.70 11.90
CA GLU A 51 8.74 -9.98 11.53
C GLU A 51 7.80 -9.14 12.41
N THR A 52 6.92 -8.41 11.78
CA THR A 52 5.84 -7.67 12.39
C THR A 52 4.52 -7.93 11.67
N ARG A 53 3.47 -7.19 12.00
CA ARG A 53 2.14 -7.31 11.42
C ARG A 53 1.72 -5.97 10.84
N ALA A 54 0.90 -6.05 9.82
CA ALA A 54 0.22 -4.89 9.25
C ALA A 54 -1.19 -5.28 8.81
N THR A 55 -2.00 -4.28 8.51
CA THR A 55 -3.34 -4.47 7.95
C THR A 55 -3.43 -3.98 6.53
N ALA A 56 -4.36 -4.55 5.77
CA ALA A 56 -4.65 -4.15 4.40
C ALA A 56 -6.14 -4.34 4.10
N LEU A 57 -6.68 -3.50 3.22
CA LEU A 57 -7.97 -3.76 2.58
C LEU A 57 -7.76 -4.72 1.41
N LEU A 58 -8.57 -5.75 1.35
CA LEU A 58 -8.58 -6.73 0.25
C LEU A 58 -9.95 -6.76 -0.40
N PHE A 59 -9.97 -6.60 -1.73
CA PHE A 59 -11.16 -6.68 -2.56
C PHE A 59 -10.97 -7.70 -3.66
N THR A 60 -11.91 -8.64 -3.80
CA THR A 60 -11.92 -9.57 -4.93
C THR A 60 -13.01 -9.17 -5.92
N PRO A 61 -12.79 -9.34 -7.23
CA PRO A 61 -13.82 -9.06 -8.22
C PRO A 61 -14.95 -10.10 -8.17
N LYS A 62 -16.11 -9.73 -8.72
CA LYS A 62 -17.23 -10.67 -8.98
C LYS A 62 -17.06 -11.45 -10.28
N THR A 63 -16.11 -11.06 -11.11
CA THR A 63 -15.85 -11.70 -12.39
C THR A 63 -15.27 -13.09 -12.22
N VAL A 64 -15.47 -13.95 -13.21
CA VAL A 64 -14.81 -15.26 -13.26
C VAL A 64 -13.30 -15.06 -13.47
N PRO A 65 -12.43 -15.75 -12.72
CA PRO A 65 -11.00 -15.66 -12.95
C PRO A 65 -10.64 -16.11 -14.37
N PRO A 66 -9.73 -15.38 -15.05
CA PRO A 66 -9.16 -15.89 -16.32
C PRO A 66 -8.36 -17.18 -16.07
N ALA A 67 -7.96 -17.87 -17.13
CA ALA A 67 -7.26 -19.16 -17.04
C ALA A 67 -5.98 -19.14 -16.17
N LYS A 68 -5.30 -17.99 -16.09
CA LYS A 68 -4.11 -17.79 -15.24
C LYS A 68 -4.43 -17.26 -13.84
N GLY A 69 -5.70 -17.12 -13.51
CA GLY A 69 -6.16 -16.49 -12.27
C GLY A 69 -6.26 -14.96 -12.36
N TRP A 70 -6.92 -14.35 -11.38
CA TRP A 70 -7.01 -12.88 -11.28
C TRP A 70 -5.64 -12.25 -11.06
N PRO A 71 -5.24 -11.26 -11.85
CA PRO A 71 -4.06 -10.46 -11.56
C PRO A 71 -4.32 -9.53 -10.37
N ILE A 72 -3.24 -9.09 -9.70
CA ILE A 72 -3.31 -8.26 -8.51
C ILE A 72 -2.86 -6.84 -8.82
N VAL A 73 -3.65 -5.86 -8.37
CA VAL A 73 -3.26 -4.46 -8.30
C VAL A 73 -3.11 -4.07 -6.84
N VAL A 74 -1.97 -3.51 -6.48
CA VAL A 74 -1.77 -2.87 -5.19
C VAL A 74 -2.14 -1.40 -5.31
N TRP A 75 -3.04 -0.91 -4.45
CA TRP A 75 -3.25 0.50 -4.23
C TRP A 75 -2.42 0.96 -3.03
N ALA A 76 -1.45 1.80 -3.25
CA ALA A 76 -0.62 2.43 -2.23
C ALA A 76 -1.15 3.85 -1.95
N HIS A 77 -1.72 4.06 -0.75
CA HIS A 77 -2.38 5.31 -0.39
C HIS A 77 -1.40 6.44 -0.08
N GLY A 78 -1.85 7.67 -0.23
CA GLY A 78 -1.13 8.87 0.21
C GLY A 78 -1.14 9.03 1.73
N THR A 79 -0.48 10.08 2.22
CA THR A 79 -0.37 10.36 3.66
C THR A 79 -1.73 10.55 4.30
N THR A 80 -2.03 9.75 5.32
CA THR A 80 -3.23 9.84 6.16
C THR A 80 -2.91 10.24 7.61
N GLY A 81 -1.62 10.21 7.98
CA GLY A 81 -1.10 10.45 9.31
C GLY A 81 -0.10 9.38 9.72
N VAL A 82 0.30 9.38 10.99
CA VAL A 82 1.29 8.43 11.54
C VAL A 82 0.76 7.66 12.76
N ALA A 83 -0.47 7.90 13.18
CA ALA A 83 -1.10 7.19 14.28
C ALA A 83 -1.95 6.02 13.78
N ASP A 84 -2.12 4.98 14.59
CA ASP A 84 -2.89 3.78 14.24
C ASP A 84 -4.29 4.07 13.71
N ILE A 85 -4.94 5.11 14.23
CA ILE A 85 -6.29 5.51 13.81
C ILE A 85 -6.31 6.07 12.39
N CYS A 86 -5.15 6.46 11.85
CA CYS A 86 -5.03 7.01 10.50
C CYS A 86 -4.99 5.92 9.42
N ALA A 87 -5.04 4.64 9.81
CA ALA A 87 -5.08 3.54 8.85
C ALA A 87 -6.32 3.62 7.95
N PRO A 88 -6.17 3.58 6.61
CA PRO A 88 -7.32 3.59 5.69
C PRO A 88 -8.34 2.48 5.97
N SER A 89 -7.90 1.33 6.46
CA SER A 89 -8.80 0.23 6.82
C SER A 89 -9.76 0.55 7.96
N LYS A 90 -9.51 1.62 8.74
CA LYS A 90 -10.35 2.06 9.87
C LYS A 90 -11.36 3.15 9.50
N SER A 91 -11.37 3.64 8.28
CA SER A 91 -12.20 4.76 7.84
C SER A 91 -12.89 4.50 6.51
N SER A 92 -13.83 5.38 6.15
CA SER A 92 -14.43 5.37 4.84
C SER A 92 -13.39 5.78 3.78
N MET A 93 -13.50 5.13 2.62
CA MET A 93 -12.62 5.37 1.47
C MET A 93 -12.97 6.71 0.80
N ASP A 94 -11.95 7.40 0.30
CA ASP A 94 -12.12 8.54 -0.58
C ASP A 94 -12.94 8.14 -1.82
N PRO A 95 -13.92 8.97 -2.27
CA PRO A 95 -14.78 8.64 -3.39
C PRO A 95 -14.05 8.37 -4.71
N ASP A 96 -12.96 9.07 -4.99
CA ASP A 96 -12.19 8.89 -6.24
C ASP A 96 -11.41 7.56 -6.18
N VAL A 97 -10.85 7.23 -5.01
CA VAL A 97 -10.21 5.93 -4.77
C VAL A 97 -11.22 4.80 -4.88
N LYS A 98 -12.41 4.98 -4.30
CA LYS A 98 -13.53 4.01 -4.43
C LYS A 98 -13.88 3.77 -5.90
N SER A 99 -14.01 4.86 -6.69
CA SER A 99 -14.32 4.77 -8.12
C SER A 99 -13.26 3.98 -8.88
N MET A 100 -11.99 4.31 -8.67
CA MET A 100 -10.86 3.60 -9.28
C MET A 100 -10.85 2.12 -8.91
N ILE A 101 -11.04 1.78 -7.64
CA ILE A 101 -11.06 0.36 -7.20
C ILE A 101 -12.25 -0.37 -7.83
N ASN A 102 -13.43 0.25 -7.93
CA ASN A 102 -14.59 -0.34 -8.59
C ASN A 102 -14.32 -0.64 -10.07
N GLU A 103 -13.61 0.24 -10.78
CA GLU A 103 -13.21 0.02 -12.18
C GLU A 103 -12.23 -1.16 -12.29
N LEU A 104 -11.24 -1.24 -11.41
CA LEU A 104 -10.29 -2.34 -11.37
C LEU A 104 -10.98 -3.69 -11.09
N LEU A 105 -11.90 -3.72 -10.13
CA LEU A 105 -12.70 -4.91 -9.81
C LEU A 105 -13.56 -5.32 -11.01
N SER A 106 -14.22 -4.37 -11.67
CA SER A 106 -15.02 -4.62 -12.87
C SER A 106 -14.19 -5.16 -14.02
N ALA A 107 -12.92 -4.76 -14.11
CA ALA A 107 -11.95 -5.27 -15.09
C ALA A 107 -11.34 -6.63 -14.68
N GLY A 108 -11.69 -7.18 -13.52
CA GLY A 108 -11.27 -8.51 -13.09
C GLY A 108 -9.93 -8.54 -12.34
N TYR A 109 -9.54 -7.46 -11.70
CA TYR A 109 -8.36 -7.42 -10.82
C TYR A 109 -8.75 -7.63 -9.37
N VAL A 110 -7.95 -8.40 -8.63
CA VAL A 110 -7.90 -8.33 -7.17
C VAL A 110 -7.19 -7.03 -6.78
N VAL A 111 -7.74 -6.29 -5.82
CA VAL A 111 -7.11 -5.09 -5.28
C VAL A 111 -6.73 -5.32 -3.83
N ILE A 112 -5.46 -5.07 -3.50
CA ILE A 112 -4.94 -5.05 -2.13
C ILE A 112 -4.42 -3.66 -1.82
N ALA A 113 -4.83 -3.07 -0.68
CA ALA A 113 -4.45 -1.74 -0.27
C ALA A 113 -3.88 -1.80 1.16
N PRO A 114 -2.55 -1.95 1.32
CA PRO A 114 -1.89 -1.96 2.62
C PRO A 114 -2.02 -0.63 3.34
N ASP A 115 -2.23 -0.70 4.66
CA ASP A 115 -2.18 0.49 5.54
C ASP A 115 -0.74 0.96 5.81
N TYR A 116 0.27 0.14 5.54
CA TYR A 116 1.69 0.21 5.87
C TYR A 116 2.02 -0.17 7.33
N GLU A 117 3.31 -0.47 7.55
CA GLU A 117 3.89 -0.73 8.89
C GLU A 117 3.56 0.40 9.86
N GLY A 118 3.13 0.06 11.07
CA GLY A 118 2.85 1.03 12.14
C GLY A 118 1.56 1.83 11.97
N LEU A 119 0.74 1.56 10.94
CA LEU A 119 -0.63 2.05 10.82
C LEU A 119 -1.61 0.87 11.00
N GLY A 120 -2.65 1.06 11.81
CA GLY A 120 -3.63 0.01 12.08
C GLY A 120 -3.15 -1.00 13.12
N GLU A 121 -2.78 -2.19 12.71
CA GLU A 121 -2.29 -3.25 13.61
C GLU A 121 -0.81 -3.57 13.35
N PRO A 122 -0.03 -3.90 14.40
CA PRO A 122 -0.42 -3.96 15.82
C PRO A 122 -0.55 -2.58 16.47
N SER A 123 -1.75 -2.29 16.98
CA SER A 123 -2.07 -0.98 17.54
C SER A 123 -1.24 -0.67 18.79
N GLY A 124 -0.67 0.53 18.83
CA GLY A 124 0.05 1.07 20.00
C GLY A 124 1.42 0.44 20.26
N THR A 125 1.94 -0.41 19.37
CA THR A 125 3.22 -1.12 19.58
C THR A 125 4.34 -0.65 18.65
N GLU A 126 4.01 -0.06 17.51
CA GLU A 126 4.97 0.37 16.51
C GLU A 126 4.63 1.76 15.98
N ALA A 127 5.64 2.58 15.78
CA ALA A 127 5.48 3.86 15.08
C ALA A 127 5.51 3.62 13.56
N HIS A 128 4.68 4.35 12.82
CA HIS A 128 4.73 4.33 11.36
C HIS A 128 6.06 4.93 10.87
N PRO A 129 6.91 4.15 10.15
CA PRO A 129 8.16 4.67 9.62
C PRO A 129 7.90 5.47 8.34
N TYR A 130 7.32 6.66 8.51
CA TYR A 130 6.88 7.54 7.44
C TYR A 130 7.99 7.79 6.42
N LEU A 131 7.69 7.58 5.13
CA LEU A 131 8.62 7.70 4.00
C LEU A 131 9.89 6.85 4.11
N ASN A 132 9.85 5.76 4.87
CA ASN A 132 10.87 4.73 4.80
C ASN A 132 10.57 3.81 3.60
N LEU A 133 11.32 3.98 2.52
CA LEU A 133 11.10 3.28 1.25
C LEU A 133 11.05 1.76 1.42
N LYS A 134 11.97 1.21 2.22
CA LYS A 134 12.07 -0.24 2.44
C LYS A 134 10.87 -0.77 3.22
N SER A 135 10.46 -0.07 4.29
CA SER A 135 9.28 -0.44 5.07
C SER A 135 8.01 -0.43 4.22
N GLU A 136 7.79 0.65 3.46
CA GLU A 136 6.65 0.76 2.55
C GLU A 136 6.66 -0.34 1.48
N ALA A 137 7.82 -0.61 0.88
CA ALA A 137 7.99 -1.67 -0.12
C ALA A 137 7.69 -3.05 0.46
N PHE A 138 8.13 -3.33 1.68
CA PHE A 138 7.88 -4.62 2.33
C PHE A 138 6.42 -4.74 2.78
N SER A 139 5.78 -3.65 3.21
CA SER A 139 4.33 -3.62 3.44
C SER A 139 3.56 -4.05 2.20
N ILE A 140 3.99 -3.61 1.01
CA ILE A 140 3.36 -3.94 -0.27
C ILE A 140 3.67 -5.37 -0.69
N THR A 141 4.94 -5.76 -0.76
CA THR A 141 5.35 -7.09 -1.27
C THR A 141 4.80 -8.22 -0.42
N ASP A 142 4.83 -8.06 0.91
CA ASP A 142 4.34 -9.07 1.83
C ASP A 142 2.80 -9.14 1.85
N ALA A 143 2.09 -8.02 1.63
CA ALA A 143 0.65 -8.02 1.42
C ALA A 143 0.23 -8.79 0.16
N VAL A 144 0.98 -8.67 -0.93
CA VAL A 144 0.72 -9.42 -2.17
C VAL A 144 0.89 -10.93 -1.95
N VAL A 145 1.95 -11.34 -1.24
CA VAL A 145 2.18 -12.75 -0.89
C VAL A 145 1.05 -13.27 0.01
N ALA A 146 0.67 -12.51 1.04
CA ALA A 146 -0.43 -12.87 1.94
C ALA A 146 -1.77 -12.98 1.21
N THR A 147 -2.06 -12.05 0.29
CA THR A 147 -3.27 -12.08 -0.54
C THR A 147 -3.36 -13.35 -1.37
N ARG A 148 -2.26 -13.75 -2.01
CA ARG A 148 -2.23 -14.99 -2.79
C ARG A 148 -2.40 -16.23 -1.92
N ASP A 149 -1.73 -16.28 -0.78
CA ASP A 149 -1.88 -17.39 0.19
C ASP A 149 -3.35 -17.54 0.63
N TYR A 150 -3.95 -16.43 1.04
CA TYR A 150 -5.35 -16.40 1.49
C TYR A 150 -6.33 -16.89 0.42
N LEU A 151 -6.26 -16.29 -0.77
CA LEU A 151 -7.18 -16.62 -1.85
C LEU A 151 -6.99 -18.05 -2.38
N THR A 152 -5.75 -18.52 -2.47
CA THR A 152 -5.44 -19.90 -2.88
C THR A 152 -5.99 -20.92 -1.88
N LYS A 153 -5.87 -20.65 -0.57
CA LYS A 153 -6.44 -21.48 0.48
C LYS A 153 -7.97 -21.55 0.43
N GLN A 154 -8.62 -20.52 -0.13
CA GLN A 154 -10.06 -20.52 -0.40
C GLN A 154 -10.44 -21.21 -1.73
N GLY A 155 -9.49 -21.79 -2.45
CA GLY A 155 -9.70 -22.40 -3.76
C GLY A 155 -9.92 -21.40 -4.90
N LYS A 156 -9.61 -20.12 -4.70
CA LYS A 156 -9.69 -19.08 -5.72
C LYS A 156 -8.44 -19.05 -6.58
N SER A 157 -8.64 -18.86 -7.89
CA SER A 157 -7.51 -18.79 -8.85
C SER A 157 -6.95 -17.37 -8.92
N VAL A 158 -5.71 -17.19 -8.47
CA VAL A 158 -4.99 -15.90 -8.44
C VAL A 158 -3.68 -16.02 -9.20
N SER A 159 -3.44 -15.10 -10.12
CA SER A 159 -2.23 -15.01 -10.93
C SER A 159 -0.99 -14.66 -10.09
N LYS A 160 0.19 -14.96 -10.64
CA LYS A 160 1.46 -14.42 -10.12
C LYS A 160 1.70 -12.97 -10.55
N ASN A 161 0.94 -12.48 -11.53
CA ASN A 161 1.11 -11.12 -12.06
C ASN A 161 0.58 -10.08 -11.08
N TRP A 162 1.40 -9.07 -10.80
CA TRP A 162 1.00 -7.95 -9.97
C TRP A 162 1.64 -6.63 -10.39
N VAL A 163 0.97 -5.54 -10.08
CA VAL A 163 1.41 -4.16 -10.31
C VAL A 163 1.14 -3.32 -9.08
N THR A 164 1.82 -2.19 -8.97
CA THR A 164 1.57 -1.19 -7.92
C THR A 164 1.16 0.13 -8.52
N VAL A 165 0.11 0.73 -7.96
CA VAL A 165 -0.35 2.09 -8.26
C VAL A 165 -0.37 2.86 -6.95
N GLY A 166 0.22 4.05 -6.92
CA GLY A 166 0.25 4.85 -5.70
C GLY A 166 0.31 6.35 -5.94
N HIS A 167 -0.19 7.12 -4.99
CA HIS A 167 -0.24 8.58 -5.04
C HIS A 167 0.48 9.19 -3.84
N SER A 168 1.26 10.26 -4.05
CA SER A 168 1.99 11.00 -3.01
C SER A 168 2.95 10.08 -2.22
N GLN A 169 2.76 9.89 -0.89
CA GLN A 169 3.47 8.85 -0.12
C GLN A 169 3.32 7.48 -0.78
N GLY A 170 2.12 7.14 -1.27
CA GLY A 170 1.89 5.90 -2.00
C GLY A 170 2.63 5.84 -3.34
N GLY A 171 2.87 6.97 -4.00
CA GLY A 171 3.75 7.05 -5.16
C GLY A 171 5.20 6.70 -4.81
N HIS A 172 5.70 7.19 -3.68
CA HIS A 172 7.00 6.81 -3.11
C HIS A 172 7.03 5.31 -2.77
N ALA A 173 6.00 4.81 -2.09
CA ALA A 173 5.86 3.38 -1.78
C ALA A 173 5.82 2.50 -3.04
N ALA A 174 5.13 2.96 -4.10
CA ALA A 174 5.06 2.24 -5.38
C ALA A 174 6.42 2.15 -6.07
N LEU A 175 7.24 3.21 -6.04
CA LEU A 175 8.63 3.17 -6.51
C LEU A 175 9.46 2.18 -5.69
N GLY A 176 9.32 2.20 -4.36
CA GLY A 176 9.96 1.23 -3.48
C GLY A 176 9.55 -0.21 -3.79
N ALA A 177 8.26 -0.45 -4.05
CA ALA A 177 7.79 -1.77 -4.46
C ALA A 177 8.45 -2.24 -5.77
N GLY A 178 8.69 -1.34 -6.72
CA GLY A 178 9.44 -1.63 -7.94
C GLY A 178 10.90 -2.02 -7.66
N GLU A 179 11.56 -1.32 -6.74
CA GLU A 179 12.95 -1.60 -6.34
C GLU A 179 13.07 -2.96 -5.61
N TYR A 180 12.14 -3.23 -4.69
CA TYR A 180 12.16 -4.42 -3.83
C TYR A 180 11.23 -5.55 -4.31
N GLN A 181 10.73 -5.50 -5.53
CA GLN A 181 9.71 -6.43 -6.06
C GLN A 181 10.11 -7.91 -5.98
N SER A 182 11.40 -8.19 -6.08
CA SER A 182 11.92 -9.56 -6.03
C SER A 182 11.68 -10.27 -4.71
N ARG A 183 11.39 -9.50 -3.62
CA ARG A 183 11.01 -10.06 -2.32
C ARG A 183 9.77 -10.95 -2.43
N ALA A 184 8.78 -10.56 -3.21
CA ALA A 184 7.54 -11.32 -3.37
C ALA A 184 7.72 -12.65 -4.13
N GLN A 185 8.80 -12.81 -4.90
CA GLN A 185 9.06 -13.98 -5.75
C GLN A 185 7.90 -14.29 -6.71
N LEU A 186 7.30 -13.23 -7.26
CA LEU A 186 6.16 -13.24 -8.17
C LEU A 186 6.47 -12.39 -9.42
N ASP A 187 5.55 -12.37 -10.38
CA ASP A 187 5.73 -11.72 -11.66
C ASP A 187 5.31 -10.25 -11.61
N TYR A 188 6.20 -9.38 -11.15
CA TYR A 188 5.96 -7.94 -11.14
C TYR A 188 5.91 -7.36 -12.54
N LYS A 189 4.89 -6.54 -12.84
CA LYS A 189 4.64 -6.01 -14.19
C LYS A 189 4.87 -4.51 -14.31
N GLY A 190 4.96 -3.78 -13.22
CA GLY A 190 5.30 -2.37 -13.23
C GLY A 190 4.71 -1.54 -12.12
N THR A 191 5.15 -0.28 -12.10
CA THR A 191 4.75 0.75 -11.14
C THR A 191 4.05 1.90 -11.86
N VAL A 192 2.98 2.39 -11.26
CA VAL A 192 2.40 3.70 -11.56
C VAL A 192 2.56 4.56 -10.31
N ALA A 193 3.49 5.51 -10.35
CA ALA A 193 3.74 6.46 -9.28
C ALA A 193 3.20 7.84 -9.65
N ILE A 194 2.13 8.27 -8.96
CA ILE A 194 1.46 9.54 -9.19
C ILE A 194 1.98 10.54 -8.15
N ALA A 195 2.59 11.62 -8.61
CA ALA A 195 3.15 12.67 -7.76
C ALA A 195 3.92 12.12 -6.53
N PRO A 196 4.94 11.24 -6.72
CA PRO A 196 5.62 10.58 -5.62
C PRO A 196 6.28 11.57 -4.67
N ALA A 197 6.23 11.30 -3.37
CA ALA A 197 6.90 12.09 -2.33
C ALA A 197 8.42 11.84 -2.40
N SER A 198 9.07 12.43 -3.40
CA SER A 198 10.51 12.35 -3.63
C SER A 198 11.16 13.70 -3.46
N ASN A 199 12.47 13.72 -3.11
CA ASN A 199 13.24 14.95 -2.96
C ASN A 199 12.62 15.97 -1.97
N LEU A 200 12.11 15.48 -0.84
CA LEU A 200 11.39 16.27 0.16
C LEU A 200 12.18 17.47 0.67
N LYS A 201 13.52 17.34 0.84
CA LYS A 201 14.38 18.46 1.26
C LYS A 201 14.23 19.66 0.32
N THR A 202 14.30 19.42 -0.98
CA THR A 202 14.14 20.50 -1.98
C THR A 202 12.72 21.04 -1.99
N ILE A 203 11.70 20.16 -1.90
CA ILE A 203 10.29 20.57 -1.86
C ILE A 203 10.02 21.48 -0.66
N LEU A 204 10.51 21.11 0.53
CA LEU A 204 10.32 21.90 1.75
C LEU A 204 11.09 23.22 1.67
N GLN A 205 12.33 23.22 1.19
CA GLN A 205 13.14 24.44 1.06
C GLN A 205 12.57 25.42 0.03
N VAL A 206 12.23 24.93 -1.17
CA VAL A 206 11.65 25.76 -2.23
C VAL A 206 10.23 26.19 -1.86
N GLY A 207 9.42 25.27 -1.31
CA GLY A 207 8.08 25.57 -0.84
C GLY A 207 8.07 26.66 0.22
N ALA A 208 8.91 26.54 1.25
CA ALA A 208 9.03 27.57 2.29
C ALA A 208 9.45 28.93 1.74
N ALA A 209 10.41 28.95 0.80
CA ALA A 209 10.83 30.19 0.14
C ALA A 209 9.72 30.83 -0.70
N SER A 210 8.93 30.00 -1.40
CA SER A 210 7.83 30.48 -2.28
C SER A 210 6.62 30.98 -1.51
N VAL A 211 6.48 30.68 -0.21
CA VAL A 211 5.37 31.19 0.61
C VAL A 211 5.32 32.70 0.64
N ALA A 212 6.49 33.35 0.66
CA ALA A 212 6.59 34.81 0.69
C ALA A 212 5.98 35.50 -0.56
N ASP A 213 5.93 34.78 -1.69
CA ASP A 213 5.39 35.27 -2.96
C ASP A 213 3.89 35.09 -3.08
N LEU A 214 3.25 34.38 -2.14
CA LEU A 214 1.80 34.17 -2.12
C LEU A 214 1.05 35.38 -1.55
N PRO A 215 -0.23 35.56 -1.90
CA PRO A 215 -1.10 36.50 -1.21
C PRO A 215 -1.14 36.23 0.30
N ALA A 216 -1.12 37.28 1.12
CA ALA A 216 -1.07 37.17 2.59
C ALA A 216 -2.12 36.24 3.17
N THR A 217 -3.31 36.14 2.56
CA THR A 217 -4.40 35.24 2.95
C THR A 217 -4.08 33.75 2.78
N GLN A 218 -3.08 33.42 1.95
CA GLN A 218 -2.66 32.05 1.65
C GLN A 218 -1.36 31.65 2.38
N GLN A 219 -0.55 32.63 2.77
CA GLN A 219 0.77 32.38 3.35
C GLN A 219 0.69 31.49 4.61
N VAL A 220 -0.19 31.83 5.56
CA VAL A 220 -0.31 31.10 6.83
C VAL A 220 -0.77 29.66 6.60
N ALA A 221 -1.77 29.45 5.75
CA ALA A 221 -2.30 28.12 5.46
C ALA A 221 -1.25 27.24 4.77
N THR A 222 -0.51 27.80 3.80
CA THR A 222 0.54 27.08 3.06
C THR A 222 1.72 26.75 3.98
N TYR A 223 2.15 27.70 4.82
CA TYR A 223 3.23 27.46 5.77
C TYR A 223 2.88 26.39 6.80
N ASN A 224 1.65 26.42 7.32
CA ASN A 224 1.16 25.38 8.24
C ASN A 224 1.10 24.00 7.56
N SER A 225 0.68 23.95 6.31
CA SER A 225 0.68 22.69 5.55
C SER A 225 2.09 22.11 5.39
N LEU A 226 3.06 22.95 5.00
CA LEU A 226 4.46 22.51 4.88
C LEU A 226 5.05 22.04 6.22
N ASN A 227 4.76 22.77 7.30
CA ASN A 227 5.21 22.39 8.65
C ASN A 227 4.56 21.07 9.11
N ASN A 228 3.30 20.83 8.82
CA ASN A 228 2.64 19.57 9.15
C ASN A 228 3.32 18.38 8.47
N TYR A 229 3.64 18.48 7.18
CA TYR A 229 4.37 17.42 6.49
C TYR A 229 5.80 17.25 7.02
N ALA A 230 6.49 18.36 7.32
CA ALA A 230 7.84 18.29 7.90
C ALA A 230 7.85 17.65 9.29
N ALA A 231 6.79 17.83 10.08
CA ALA A 231 6.68 17.24 11.42
C ALA A 231 6.40 15.72 11.40
N LEU A 232 6.00 15.15 10.26
CA LEU A 232 5.78 13.70 10.09
C LEU A 232 7.07 12.95 9.74
N THR A 233 8.11 13.66 9.27
CA THR A 233 9.41 13.10 8.87
C THR A 233 10.40 13.08 10.02
#